data_9c53965806bb540045d6872530e9c16a
#
_entry.id   9c53965806bb540045d6872530e9c16a
#
_cell.length_a   1.000
_cell.length_b   1.000
_cell.length_c   1.000
_cell.angle_alpha   90.00
_cell.angle_beta   90.00
_cell.angle_gamma   90.00
#
_symmetry.space_group_name_H-M   'P 1'
#
loop_
_entity.id
_entity.type
_entity.pdbx_description
1 polymer ?
#
loop_
_entity_poly.entity_id
_entity_poly.type
_entity_poly.pdbx_seq_one_letter_code
_entity_poly.pdbx_strand_id
1 'polypeptide(L)'
;LVNVIGGGYSEASVTANGAPPNRLLSHRTASNPDVAGKVDPRIKAAIAIAPWGMQNGFWDAAGLAGVRTPVLFVAGSADVVAQYETGTKAIYKGAVNAERWLLTFVNANHNAGAPIPAPIETYRYSERMKSYPFLHYADAVWDSRAPRRDG
;
A
#
# COMPACT_ATOMS: atom_id res chain seq x y z
N LEU A 1 7.02 1.94 -2.35
CA LEU A 1 6.75 3.13 -3.15
C LEU A 1 6.80 4.41 -2.31
N VAL A 2 6.07 4.53 -1.18
CA VAL A 2 5.98 5.76 -0.37
C VAL A 2 7.35 6.40 -0.09
N ASN A 3 8.35 5.60 0.32
CA ASN A 3 9.70 6.10 0.58
C ASN A 3 10.48 6.48 -0.68
N VAL A 4 10.10 5.96 -1.85
CA VAL A 4 10.75 6.31 -3.13
C VAL A 4 10.30 7.69 -3.62
N ILE A 5 9.07 8.08 -3.26
CA ILE A 5 8.48 9.37 -3.64
C ILE A 5 8.61 10.45 -2.54
N GLY A 6 9.55 10.25 -1.61
CA GLY A 6 9.94 11.24 -0.61
C GLY A 6 9.50 10.95 0.81
N GLY A 7 8.68 9.94 1.06
CA GLY A 7 8.29 9.55 2.41
C GLY A 7 9.45 8.99 3.23
N GLY A 8 9.34 9.07 4.55
CA GLY A 8 10.29 8.49 5.50
C GLY A 8 9.60 7.64 6.55
N TYR A 9 10.23 6.55 6.97
CA TYR A 9 9.71 5.73 8.08
C TYR A 9 9.66 6.54 9.39
N SER A 10 8.73 6.20 10.26
CA SER A 10 8.75 6.68 11.64
C SER A 10 9.87 6.00 12.43
N GLU A 11 10.47 6.69 13.38
CA GLU A 11 11.49 6.13 14.28
C GLU A 11 10.91 4.95 15.10
N ALA A 12 9.66 5.09 15.53
CA ALA A 12 8.95 4.02 16.23
C ALA A 12 8.84 2.74 15.38
N SER A 13 8.56 2.89 14.09
CA SER A 13 8.50 1.77 13.15
C SER A 13 9.86 1.10 12.98
N VAL A 14 10.92 1.87 12.82
CA VAL A 14 12.29 1.33 12.69
C VAL A 14 12.66 0.55 13.95
N THR A 15 12.33 1.07 15.13
CA THR A 15 12.59 0.40 16.40
C THR A 15 11.80 -0.90 16.54
N ALA A 16 10.50 -0.86 16.26
CA ALA A 16 9.60 -2.01 16.42
C ALA A 16 9.83 -3.12 15.39
N ASN A 17 10.08 -2.75 14.13
CA ASN A 17 10.13 -3.68 13.00
C ASN A 17 11.55 -4.03 12.54
N GLY A 18 12.60 -3.41 13.13
CA GLY A 18 14.00 -3.68 12.81
C GLY A 18 14.45 -3.29 11.41
N ALA A 19 13.59 -2.62 10.63
CA ALA A 19 13.84 -2.17 9.26
C ALA A 19 14.52 -3.25 8.37
N PRO A 20 13.84 -4.34 8.06
CA PRO A 20 14.39 -5.43 7.24
C PRO A 20 14.74 -4.97 5.82
N PRO A 21 15.63 -5.67 5.09
CA PRO A 21 16.47 -6.75 5.61
C PRO A 21 17.72 -6.17 6.30
N ASN A 22 18.20 -6.85 7.34
CA ASN A 22 19.45 -6.50 8.03
C ASN A 22 19.57 -5.02 8.46
N ARG A 23 18.46 -4.37 8.78
CA ARG A 23 18.37 -2.95 9.13
C ARG A 23 18.76 -1.96 8.01
N LEU A 24 18.88 -2.42 6.78
CA LEU A 24 19.30 -1.58 5.65
C LEU A 24 18.37 -0.38 5.37
N LEU A 25 17.11 -0.47 5.78
CA LEU A 25 16.17 0.63 5.62
C LEU A 25 16.08 1.55 6.84
N SER A 26 16.82 1.29 7.92
CA SER A 26 16.80 2.10 9.15
C SER A 26 17.24 3.54 8.92
N HIS A 27 18.06 3.80 7.91
CA HIS A 27 18.48 5.15 7.53
C HIS A 27 17.39 5.94 6.79
N ARG A 28 16.30 5.28 6.33
CA ARG A 28 15.21 5.93 5.58
C ARG A 28 14.12 6.45 6.50
N THR A 29 14.50 7.07 7.62
CA THR A 29 13.58 7.71 8.55
C THR A 29 13.26 9.14 8.14
N ALA A 30 12.13 9.65 8.62
CA ALA A 30 11.72 11.04 8.38
C ALA A 30 12.69 12.06 8.98
N SER A 31 13.40 11.68 10.02
CA SER A 31 14.39 12.53 10.71
C SER A 31 15.74 12.57 10.02
N ASN A 32 16.05 11.62 9.13
CA ASN A 32 17.36 11.60 8.47
C ASN A 32 17.41 12.61 7.31
N PRO A 33 18.19 13.70 7.42
CA PRO A 33 18.25 14.74 6.38
C PRO A 33 18.86 14.26 5.07
N ASP A 34 19.57 13.14 5.08
CA ASP A 34 20.21 12.61 3.87
C ASP A 34 19.22 11.91 2.93
N VAL A 35 18.07 11.50 3.44
CA VAL A 35 17.05 10.78 2.67
C VAL A 35 15.66 11.40 2.77
N ALA A 36 15.36 12.12 3.83
CA ALA A 36 14.04 12.71 4.06
C ALA A 36 13.67 13.69 2.93
N GLY A 37 12.55 13.45 2.29
CA GLY A 37 12.04 14.28 1.19
C GLY A 37 12.88 14.24 -0.10
N LYS A 38 13.97 13.47 -0.16
CA LYS A 38 14.77 13.33 -1.38
C LYS A 38 14.13 12.33 -2.32
N VAL A 39 13.92 12.75 -3.55
CA VAL A 39 13.34 11.96 -4.63
C VAL A 39 14.29 12.00 -5.83
N ASP A 40 14.42 10.88 -6.53
CA ASP A 40 15.12 10.87 -7.81
C ASP A 40 14.40 11.81 -8.79
N PRO A 41 15.07 12.83 -9.33
CA PRO A 41 14.43 13.85 -10.18
C PRO A 41 13.84 13.30 -11.49
N ARG A 42 14.18 12.06 -11.84
CA ARG A 42 13.58 11.35 -12.98
C ARG A 42 12.16 10.87 -12.69
N ILE A 43 11.78 10.71 -11.42
CA ILE A 43 10.43 10.29 -11.00
C ILE A 43 9.53 11.52 -11.02
N LYS A 44 8.69 11.63 -12.04
CA LYS A 44 7.80 12.79 -12.24
C LYS A 44 6.41 12.59 -11.66
N ALA A 45 5.94 11.36 -11.60
CA ALA A 45 4.67 10.97 -11.02
C ALA A 45 4.72 9.53 -10.54
N ALA A 46 3.77 9.12 -9.70
CA ALA A 46 3.66 7.76 -9.21
C ALA A 46 2.20 7.29 -9.17
N ILE A 47 2.00 5.99 -9.28
CA ILE A 47 0.73 5.33 -9.00
C ILE A 47 0.98 4.32 -7.88
N ALA A 48 0.27 4.47 -6.77
CA ALA A 48 0.37 3.60 -5.61
C ALA A 48 -0.91 2.76 -5.49
N ILE A 49 -0.84 1.51 -5.93
CA ILE A 49 -1.97 0.58 -5.86
C ILE A 49 -1.89 -0.16 -4.52
N ALA A 50 -2.93 0.01 -3.70
CA ALA A 50 -3.09 -0.60 -2.39
C ALA A 50 -1.80 -0.58 -1.53
N PRO A 51 -1.16 0.59 -1.30
CA PRO A 51 0.09 0.66 -0.54
C PRO A 51 -0.12 0.15 0.88
N TRP A 52 0.70 -0.85 1.23
CA TRP A 52 0.65 -1.52 2.52
C TRP A 52 1.68 -0.95 3.50
N GLY A 53 1.36 -0.98 4.79
CA GLY A 53 2.29 -0.65 5.86
C GLY A 53 1.82 0.42 6.85
N MET A 54 0.86 1.28 6.47
CA MET A 54 0.36 2.33 7.37
C MET A 54 -0.38 1.73 8.58
N GLN A 55 -1.14 0.67 8.38
CA GLN A 55 -1.81 -0.08 9.45
C GLN A 55 -0.83 -0.70 10.45
N ASN A 56 0.45 -0.83 10.08
CA ASN A 56 1.54 -1.28 10.94
C ASN A 56 2.39 -0.12 11.49
N GLY A 57 1.94 1.13 11.31
CA GLY A 57 2.65 2.30 11.81
C GLY A 57 3.97 2.60 11.09
N PHE A 58 4.17 2.16 9.84
CA PHE A 58 5.44 2.40 9.13
C PHE A 58 5.75 3.87 8.94
N TRP A 59 4.73 4.68 8.79
CA TRP A 59 4.87 6.12 8.64
C TRP A 59 4.06 6.86 9.70
N ASP A 60 4.53 8.01 10.07
CA ASP A 60 3.82 9.02 10.86
C ASP A 60 3.54 10.26 9.99
N ALA A 61 3.00 11.30 10.60
CA ALA A 61 2.69 12.54 9.88
C ALA A 61 3.95 13.18 9.26
N ALA A 62 5.09 13.15 9.97
CA ALA A 62 6.35 13.68 9.47
C ALA A 62 6.85 12.88 8.27
N GLY A 63 6.79 11.55 8.35
CA GLY A 63 7.20 10.66 7.26
C GLY A 63 6.35 10.82 6.01
N LEU A 64 5.04 10.96 6.15
CA LEU A 64 4.13 11.16 5.03
C LEU A 64 4.22 12.57 4.44
N ALA A 65 4.50 13.59 5.25
CA ALA A 65 4.75 14.96 4.78
C ALA A 65 6.00 15.09 3.90
N GLY A 66 6.89 14.09 3.95
CA GLY A 66 8.04 13.99 3.05
C GLY A 66 7.67 13.67 1.59
N VAL A 67 6.49 13.11 1.34
CA VAL A 67 6.01 12.79 -0.02
C VAL A 67 5.75 14.10 -0.77
N ARG A 68 6.42 14.26 -1.94
CA ARG A 68 6.34 15.48 -2.75
C ARG A 68 6.04 15.20 -4.22
N THR A 69 6.28 13.98 -4.69
CA THR A 69 5.97 13.57 -6.06
C THR A 69 4.47 13.49 -6.26
N PRO A 70 3.92 14.02 -7.35
CA PRO A 70 2.51 13.82 -7.71
C PRO A 70 2.15 12.33 -7.68
N VAL A 71 1.05 11.97 -7.02
CA VAL A 71 0.71 10.55 -6.81
C VAL A 71 -0.78 10.27 -6.88
N LEU A 72 -1.13 9.25 -7.67
CA LEU A 72 -2.45 8.64 -7.67
C LEU A 72 -2.44 7.42 -6.74
N PHE A 73 -3.24 7.48 -5.68
CA PHE A 73 -3.52 6.32 -4.85
C PHE A 73 -4.73 5.57 -5.40
N VAL A 74 -4.63 4.26 -5.48
CA VAL A 74 -5.70 3.37 -5.93
C VAL A 74 -5.98 2.35 -4.85
N ALA A 75 -7.24 2.14 -4.47
CA ALA A 75 -7.61 1.19 -3.43
C ALA A 75 -9.02 0.63 -3.61
N GLY A 76 -9.24 -0.57 -3.11
CA GLY A 76 -10.57 -1.13 -2.89
C GLY A 76 -11.13 -0.68 -1.54
N SER A 77 -12.41 -0.31 -1.47
CA SER A 77 -13.02 0.11 -0.20
C SER A 77 -13.19 -1.01 0.82
N ALA A 78 -13.17 -2.27 0.35
CA ALA A 78 -13.23 -3.48 1.17
C ALA A 78 -11.87 -4.17 1.32
N ASP A 79 -10.76 -3.46 1.09
CA ASP A 79 -9.40 -4.00 1.22
C ASP A 79 -9.13 -4.45 2.65
N VAL A 80 -8.97 -5.76 2.84
CA VAL A 80 -8.68 -6.38 4.15
C VAL A 80 -7.17 -6.56 4.40
N VAL A 81 -6.34 -6.34 3.39
CA VAL A 81 -4.88 -6.54 3.47
C VAL A 81 -4.18 -5.23 3.81
N ALA A 82 -4.28 -4.22 2.95
CA ALA A 82 -3.72 -2.89 3.22
C ALA A 82 -4.61 -2.05 4.14
N GLN A 83 -5.86 -2.43 4.31
CA GLN A 83 -6.90 -1.74 5.07
C GLN A 83 -7.20 -0.34 4.50
N TYR A 84 -8.39 -0.17 3.95
CA TYR A 84 -8.72 1.05 3.23
C TYR A 84 -8.60 2.31 4.10
N GLU A 85 -9.31 2.38 5.23
CA GLU A 85 -9.38 3.59 6.07
C GLU A 85 -8.06 3.86 6.80
N THR A 86 -7.49 2.85 7.45
CA THR A 86 -6.28 2.96 8.27
C THR A 86 -4.99 2.76 7.47
N GLY A 87 -5.08 2.29 6.24
CA GLY A 87 -3.98 2.05 5.32
C GLY A 87 -3.93 3.08 4.19
N THR A 88 -4.39 2.73 3.00
CA THR A 88 -4.21 3.57 1.79
C THR A 88 -4.79 4.97 1.94
N LYS A 89 -5.99 5.10 2.50
CA LYS A 89 -6.64 6.41 2.71
C LYS A 89 -5.91 7.25 3.75
N ALA A 90 -5.33 6.63 4.77
CA ALA A 90 -4.50 7.34 5.75
C ALA A 90 -3.20 7.85 5.11
N ILE A 91 -2.54 7.06 4.26
CA ILE A 91 -1.37 7.51 3.48
C ILE A 91 -1.75 8.70 2.59
N TYR A 92 -2.85 8.58 1.84
CA TYR A 92 -3.36 9.68 1.01
C TYR A 92 -3.57 10.96 1.82
N LYS A 93 -4.21 10.88 2.98
CA LYS A 93 -4.46 12.04 3.84
C LYS A 93 -3.15 12.64 4.36
N GLY A 94 -2.18 11.81 4.72
CA GLY A 94 -0.90 12.23 5.31
C GLY A 94 0.10 12.81 4.30
N ALA A 95 0.00 12.48 3.00
CA ALA A 95 0.88 12.99 1.95
C ALA A 95 0.55 14.46 1.59
N VAL A 96 0.53 15.34 2.59
CA VAL A 96 0.00 16.72 2.52
C VAL A 96 0.75 17.64 1.57
N ASN A 97 2.00 17.35 1.28
CA ASN A 97 2.89 18.17 0.43
C ASN A 97 2.96 17.68 -1.02
N ALA A 98 2.20 16.64 -1.37
CA ALA A 98 2.10 16.15 -2.74
C ALA A 98 0.79 16.59 -3.40
N GLU A 99 0.83 16.85 -4.68
CA GLU A 99 -0.37 16.81 -5.50
C GLU A 99 -0.86 15.36 -5.55
N ARG A 100 -2.08 15.09 -5.08
CA ARG A 100 -2.52 13.72 -4.83
C ARG A 100 -3.98 13.50 -5.15
N TRP A 101 -4.27 12.30 -5.65
CA TRP A 101 -5.61 11.83 -5.95
C TRP A 101 -5.84 10.47 -5.29
N LEU A 102 -7.10 10.15 -4.99
CA LEU A 102 -7.52 8.86 -4.48
C LEU A 102 -8.63 8.30 -5.37
N LEU A 103 -8.33 7.22 -6.08
CA LEU A 103 -9.31 6.43 -6.81
C LEU A 103 -9.73 5.25 -5.93
N THR A 104 -11.02 5.18 -5.62
CA THR A 104 -11.57 4.10 -4.80
C THR A 104 -12.53 3.25 -5.62
N PHE A 105 -12.24 1.95 -5.70
CA PHE A 105 -13.17 0.96 -6.23
C PHE A 105 -14.09 0.49 -5.09
N VAL A 106 -15.37 0.84 -5.18
CA VAL A 106 -16.36 0.50 -4.15
C VAL A 106 -16.56 -1.02 -4.10
N ASN A 107 -16.56 -1.59 -2.88
CA ASN A 107 -16.69 -3.02 -2.59
C ASN A 107 -15.59 -3.92 -3.18
N ALA A 108 -14.54 -3.36 -3.76
CA ALA A 108 -13.39 -4.11 -4.22
C ALA A 108 -12.40 -4.36 -3.08
N ASN A 109 -11.66 -5.46 -3.17
CA ASN A 109 -10.64 -5.85 -2.20
C ASN A 109 -9.23 -5.38 -2.64
N HIS A 110 -8.18 -5.99 -2.11
CA HIS A 110 -6.77 -5.57 -2.20
C HIS A 110 -6.24 -5.43 -3.65
N ASN A 111 -6.71 -6.26 -4.56
CA ASN A 111 -6.25 -6.26 -5.96
C ASN A 111 -7.03 -5.29 -6.87
N ALA A 112 -7.85 -4.43 -6.31
CA ALA A 112 -8.56 -3.40 -7.07
C ALA A 112 -7.58 -2.51 -7.85
N GLY A 113 -7.82 -2.38 -9.15
CA GLY A 113 -6.94 -1.60 -10.02
C GLY A 113 -5.67 -2.32 -10.48
N ALA A 114 -5.44 -3.55 -10.06
CA ALA A 114 -4.35 -4.36 -10.61
C ALA A 114 -4.64 -4.69 -12.09
N PRO A 115 -3.68 -4.49 -12.99
CA PRO A 115 -3.90 -4.72 -14.42
C PRO A 115 -3.93 -6.20 -14.80
N ILE A 116 -3.61 -7.08 -13.86
CA ILE A 116 -3.47 -8.52 -14.08
C ILE A 116 -4.56 -9.24 -13.28
N PRO A 117 -5.35 -10.13 -13.91
CA PRO A 117 -6.29 -10.99 -13.19
C PRO A 117 -5.57 -11.82 -12.13
N ALA A 118 -6.26 -12.13 -11.05
CA ALA A 118 -5.72 -13.00 -10.02
C ALA A 118 -5.24 -14.33 -10.61
N PRO A 119 -4.07 -14.85 -10.22
CA PRO A 119 -3.58 -16.15 -10.67
C PRO A 119 -4.57 -17.27 -10.35
N ILE A 120 -4.61 -18.31 -11.17
CA ILE A 120 -5.53 -19.44 -10.97
C ILE A 120 -5.34 -20.10 -9.60
N GLU A 121 -4.14 -20.04 -9.05
CA GLU A 121 -3.79 -20.54 -7.74
C GLU A 121 -4.56 -19.87 -6.60
N THR A 122 -5.02 -18.63 -6.81
CA THR A 122 -5.86 -17.90 -5.86
C THR A 122 -7.15 -18.64 -5.52
N TYR A 123 -7.68 -19.41 -6.48
CA TYR A 123 -8.91 -20.19 -6.36
C TYR A 123 -8.67 -21.64 -5.94
N ARG A 124 -7.43 -22.03 -5.62
CA ARG A 124 -7.13 -23.41 -5.22
C ARG A 124 -7.47 -23.65 -3.75
N TYR A 125 -8.19 -24.74 -3.51
CA TYR A 125 -8.39 -25.26 -2.17
C TYR A 125 -7.09 -25.85 -1.62
N SER A 126 -6.78 -25.54 -0.38
CA SER A 126 -5.63 -26.12 0.34
C SER A 126 -6.10 -27.20 1.29
N GLU A 127 -5.78 -28.46 1.00
CA GLU A 127 -6.07 -29.58 1.88
C GLU A 127 -5.44 -29.41 3.26
N ARG A 128 -4.23 -28.86 3.33
CA ARG A 128 -3.54 -28.59 4.60
C ARG A 128 -4.26 -27.55 5.45
N MET A 129 -4.77 -26.48 4.85
CA MET A 129 -5.42 -25.37 5.55
C MET A 129 -6.94 -25.54 5.62
N LYS A 130 -7.51 -26.57 4.97
CA LYS A 130 -8.96 -26.81 4.84
C LYS A 130 -9.73 -25.56 4.39
N SER A 131 -9.12 -24.75 3.52
CA SER A 131 -9.67 -23.48 3.06
C SER A 131 -9.10 -23.05 1.72
N TYR A 132 -9.59 -21.92 1.21
CA TYR A 132 -9.01 -21.21 0.05
C TYR A 132 -8.16 -20.03 0.56
N PRO A 133 -6.88 -20.25 0.93
CA PRO A 133 -6.09 -19.30 1.69
C PRO A 133 -5.82 -17.99 0.95
N PHE A 134 -5.91 -18.01 -0.38
CA PHE A 134 -5.62 -16.85 -1.22
C PHE A 134 -6.86 -16.22 -1.87
N LEU A 135 -8.06 -16.75 -1.57
CA LEU A 135 -9.29 -16.26 -2.20
C LEU A 135 -9.56 -14.78 -1.96
N HIS A 136 -9.12 -14.24 -0.82
CA HIS A 136 -9.27 -12.82 -0.50
C HIS A 136 -8.42 -11.89 -1.37
N TYR A 137 -7.44 -12.43 -2.10
CA TYR A 137 -6.69 -11.67 -3.11
C TYR A 137 -7.41 -11.62 -4.46
N ALA A 138 -8.41 -12.44 -4.68
CA ALA A 138 -9.25 -12.33 -5.85
C ALA A 138 -10.14 -11.09 -5.71
N ASP A 139 -10.11 -10.23 -6.72
CA ASP A 139 -10.98 -9.06 -6.75
C ASP A 139 -12.18 -9.34 -7.66
N ALA A 140 -13.36 -9.35 -7.07
CA ALA A 140 -14.61 -9.60 -7.81
C ALA A 140 -14.88 -8.54 -8.89
N VAL A 141 -14.32 -7.35 -8.78
CA VAL A 141 -14.48 -6.26 -9.76
C VAL A 141 -13.72 -6.56 -11.06
N TRP A 142 -12.55 -7.21 -10.95
CA TRP A 142 -11.67 -7.46 -12.09
C TRP A 142 -11.66 -8.91 -12.58
N ASP A 143 -12.10 -9.84 -11.76
CA ASP A 143 -12.07 -11.25 -12.09
C ASP A 143 -13.46 -11.77 -12.44
N SER A 144 -13.73 -11.85 -13.75
CA SER A 144 -14.96 -12.47 -14.25
C SER A 144 -15.11 -13.97 -13.93
N ARG A 145 -14.05 -14.61 -13.42
CA ARG A 145 -14.03 -16.01 -12.99
C ARG A 145 -14.41 -16.16 -11.52
N ALA A 146 -14.33 -15.07 -10.74
CA ALA A 146 -14.78 -15.13 -9.37
C ALA A 146 -16.30 -15.31 -9.33
N PRO A 147 -16.83 -16.28 -8.56
CA PRO A 147 -18.26 -16.34 -8.33
C PRO A 147 -18.73 -15.01 -7.76
N ARG A 148 -19.70 -14.38 -8.44
CA ARG A 148 -20.33 -13.17 -7.89
C ARG A 148 -20.85 -13.54 -6.52
N ARG A 149 -20.39 -12.86 -5.51
CA ARG A 149 -21.01 -12.91 -4.19
C ARG A 149 -22.26 -12.05 -4.31
N ASP A 150 -23.34 -12.71 -4.69
CA ASP A 150 -24.68 -12.13 -4.57
C ASP A 150 -24.93 -11.97 -3.07
N GLY A 151 -24.82 -10.74 -2.58
CA GLY A 151 -25.15 -10.34 -1.23
C GLY A 151 -26.11 -9.21 -1.26
#